data_ab632eb1ecf04fade5103bfa2dc16ecc
#
_entry.id   ab632eb1ecf04fade5103bfa2dc16ecc
#
_cell.length_a   1.000
_cell.length_b   1.000
_cell.length_c   1.000
_cell.angle_alpha   90.00
_cell.angle_beta   90.00
_cell.angle_gamma   90.00
#
_symmetry.space_group_name_H-M   'P 1'
#
loop_
_entity.id
_entity.type
_entity.pdbx_description
1 polymer ?
#
loop_
_entity_poly.entity_id
_entity_poly.type
_entity_poly.pdbx_seq_one_letter_code
_entity_poly.pdbx_strand_id
1 'polypeptide(L)'
;MKTPHIMKTYKNLSNRAGTLSARLAIQGCLASALVGLIGYSWNTAICRAQEENAEEKGAEVLTRGPVHEAFAGMVTFNPEPGIIVAKEPPEAIEEIPPAERPKGDNITWIPGYWAWDEERSDFLWVSGTWRALPPGRQWMAGYWGKTTDGYQWTSGYWADAASEETTYLPAPPKTIEDGPSTKAPSRDHGWTPGSWIWHQQRYAWSPGYWQQGRADWDWMPSHYMWTPRGYIFVDGYWDYPVGRRGMLFAPVYFNSGLYSRRGYNYSPSIVLDLALFAEHLFLRPNYHHYYFGDYYDVGHRRHGYYAAHDYHSHRFGYDPIFSHQRWEHRNDRGWDKRMATNFEYRRDNENARPPRTWDALRKMDANSADAKKNKVMLATPLDQMIKRKDGPVKFQAVDKEDRQALAKRGKDVRQSRDERRMLEAKGVDTAALKTGEVAEPAKVKLPKSSIVGKSASEFKKDQAPPTIPKSAKILVDEPKGKDTLEPKGKIDKTDLTPREPKGKDTIEPRKIDKTDLTPREPKGKDTIEPRKIDKTDLTPREPKHRSNPEPRFKAPDNNNKRMSEPPAKSKSDSNDKGEGKSGKKDRKKDSSNN
;
A
#
# COMPACT_ATOMS: atom_id res chain seq x y z
N MET A 1 -72.38 -19.88 -33.61
CA MET A 1 -73.46 -20.78 -33.16
C MET A 1 -73.46 -20.77 -31.64
N LYS A 2 -74.54 -20.18 -31.12
CA LYS A 2 -75.33 -20.52 -29.91
C LYS A 2 -74.60 -20.70 -28.55
N THR A 3 -74.78 -19.70 -27.69
CA THR A 3 -75.04 -19.80 -26.25
C THR A 3 -76.18 -20.83 -25.96
N PRO A 4 -76.39 -21.32 -24.68
CA PRO A 4 -77.06 -20.50 -23.67
C PRO A 4 -76.63 -20.74 -22.22
N HIS A 5 -76.72 -19.63 -21.40
CA HIS A 5 -77.51 -19.48 -20.15
C HIS A 5 -77.85 -20.69 -19.32
N ILE A 6 -77.53 -20.68 -18.04
CA ILE A 6 -78.51 -20.98 -16.95
C ILE A 6 -78.07 -20.14 -15.69
N MET A 7 -78.99 -19.28 -15.36
CA MET A 7 -79.18 -18.61 -14.08
C MET A 7 -79.89 -19.58 -13.12
N LYS A 8 -79.45 -19.67 -11.85
CA LYS A 8 -80.34 -19.96 -10.72
C LYS A 8 -79.85 -19.43 -9.42
N THR A 9 -80.63 -18.48 -8.98
CA THR A 9 -80.89 -17.94 -7.65
C THR A 9 -80.88 -18.96 -6.53
N TYR A 10 -80.24 -18.61 -5.38
CA TYR A 10 -80.79 -18.89 -4.05
C TYR A 10 -80.47 -17.70 -3.09
N LYS A 11 -81.56 -17.22 -2.51
CA LYS A 11 -81.63 -16.23 -1.46
C LYS A 11 -81.38 -16.83 -0.08
N ASN A 12 -80.88 -15.99 0.80
CA ASN A 12 -81.03 -15.94 2.24
C ASN A 12 -80.50 -17.08 3.12
N LEU A 13 -79.38 -16.77 3.76
CA LEU A 13 -79.21 -17.07 5.18
C LEU A 13 -78.33 -15.97 5.80
N SER A 14 -79.02 -15.01 6.40
CA SER A 14 -78.42 -13.94 7.19
C SER A 14 -78.22 -14.37 8.64
N ASN A 15 -77.20 -13.79 9.24
CA ASN A 15 -77.02 -13.64 10.66
C ASN A 15 -76.67 -14.88 11.51
N ARG A 16 -75.39 -15.20 11.54
CA ARG A 16 -74.68 -15.70 12.77
C ARG A 16 -73.14 -15.81 12.64
N ALA A 17 -72.49 -15.01 11.82
CA ALA A 17 -71.04 -15.06 11.63
C ALA A 17 -70.29 -13.78 12.07
N GLY A 18 -70.97 -12.86 12.75
CA GLY A 18 -70.38 -11.52 13.05
C GLY A 18 -69.46 -11.43 14.27
N THR A 19 -69.40 -12.45 15.14
CA THR A 19 -68.65 -12.36 16.39
C THR A 19 -67.37 -13.21 16.49
N LEU A 20 -67.19 -14.17 15.57
CA LEU A 20 -65.94 -14.96 15.52
C LEU A 20 -64.85 -14.32 14.64
N SER A 21 -65.23 -13.55 13.63
CA SER A 21 -64.25 -12.90 12.72
C SER A 21 -63.50 -11.75 13.36
N ALA A 22 -64.11 -11.03 14.31
CA ALA A 22 -63.46 -9.90 15.02
C ALA A 22 -62.39 -10.38 16.01
N ARG A 23 -62.58 -11.55 16.62
CA ARG A 23 -61.55 -12.07 17.58
C ARG A 23 -60.35 -12.68 16.86
N LEU A 24 -60.51 -13.28 15.67
CA LEU A 24 -59.40 -13.77 14.86
C LEU A 24 -58.60 -12.65 14.19
N ALA A 25 -59.22 -11.54 13.82
CA ALA A 25 -58.55 -10.41 13.24
C ALA A 25 -57.67 -9.68 14.28
N ILE A 26 -58.15 -9.55 15.54
CA ILE A 26 -57.35 -8.94 16.62
C ILE A 26 -56.15 -9.81 17.04
N GLN A 27 -56.32 -11.14 17.03
CA GLN A 27 -55.21 -12.05 17.31
C GLN A 27 -54.17 -12.07 16.18
N GLY A 28 -54.62 -11.94 14.92
CA GLY A 28 -53.72 -11.85 13.75
C GLY A 28 -52.88 -10.56 13.76
N CYS A 29 -53.49 -9.42 14.12
CA CYS A 29 -52.76 -8.12 14.24
C CYS A 29 -51.78 -8.10 15.41
N LEU A 30 -52.10 -8.74 16.55
CA LEU A 30 -51.20 -8.81 17.68
C LEU A 30 -50.02 -9.75 17.40
N ALA A 31 -50.23 -10.88 16.70
CA ALA A 31 -49.17 -11.79 16.29
C ALA A 31 -48.24 -11.13 15.25
N SER A 32 -48.78 -10.38 14.30
CA SER A 32 -48.00 -9.63 13.32
C SER A 32 -47.18 -8.50 13.94
N ALA A 33 -47.72 -7.82 14.95
CA ALA A 33 -47.02 -6.78 15.70
C ALA A 33 -45.90 -7.38 16.58
N LEU A 34 -46.10 -8.57 17.17
CA LEU A 34 -45.07 -9.25 17.94
C LEU A 34 -43.94 -9.80 17.04
N VAL A 35 -44.26 -10.33 15.86
CA VAL A 35 -43.24 -10.77 14.88
C VAL A 35 -42.48 -9.56 14.32
N GLY A 36 -43.13 -8.43 14.09
CA GLY A 36 -42.48 -7.18 13.71
C GLY A 36 -41.53 -6.63 14.78
N LEU A 37 -41.92 -6.68 16.06
CA LEU A 37 -41.08 -6.25 17.19
C LEU A 37 -39.91 -7.19 17.45
N ILE A 38 -40.13 -8.52 17.32
CA ILE A 38 -39.03 -9.50 17.42
C ILE A 38 -38.09 -9.37 16.23
N GLY A 39 -38.58 -9.17 15.00
CA GLY A 39 -37.76 -8.90 13.84
C GLY A 39 -36.94 -7.60 13.94
N TYR A 40 -37.54 -6.55 14.52
CA TYR A 40 -36.84 -5.29 14.76
C TYR A 40 -35.78 -5.43 15.85
N SER A 41 -36.07 -6.17 16.92
CA SER A 41 -35.10 -6.46 18.00
C SER A 41 -33.96 -7.34 17.52
N TRP A 42 -34.24 -8.30 16.63
CA TRP A 42 -33.18 -9.14 16.04
C TRP A 42 -32.32 -8.36 15.05
N ASN A 43 -32.90 -7.44 14.25
CA ASN A 43 -32.14 -6.61 13.35
C ASN A 43 -31.25 -5.61 14.11
N THR A 44 -31.72 -5.04 15.22
CA THR A 44 -30.88 -4.18 16.07
C THR A 44 -29.83 -4.97 16.83
N ALA A 45 -30.10 -6.21 17.23
CA ALA A 45 -29.11 -7.10 17.84
C ALA A 45 -28.04 -7.56 16.85
N ILE A 46 -28.40 -7.84 15.60
CA ILE A 46 -27.44 -8.18 14.53
C ILE A 46 -26.59 -6.97 14.16
N CYS A 47 -27.15 -5.74 14.07
CA CYS A 47 -26.37 -4.52 13.88
C CYS A 47 -25.43 -4.24 15.07
N ARG A 48 -25.90 -4.47 16.31
CA ARG A 48 -25.08 -4.27 17.52
C ARG A 48 -23.96 -5.31 17.62
N ALA A 49 -24.19 -6.56 17.23
CA ALA A 49 -23.16 -7.59 17.17
C ALA A 49 -22.08 -7.31 16.10
N GLN A 50 -22.37 -6.46 15.09
CA GLN A 50 -21.37 -6.04 14.11
C GLN A 50 -20.49 -4.88 14.59
N GLU A 51 -20.94 -4.08 15.56
CA GLU A 51 -20.11 -3.05 16.20
C GLU A 51 -19.11 -3.63 17.20
N GLU A 52 -19.36 -4.84 17.72
CA GLU A 52 -18.47 -5.54 18.68
C GLU A 52 -17.32 -6.31 18.02
N ASN A 53 -17.23 -6.39 16.66
CA ASN A 53 -16.21 -7.19 15.98
C ASN A 53 -14.76 -6.72 16.22
N ALA A 54 -14.53 -5.48 16.62
CA ALA A 54 -13.20 -5.00 17.00
C ALA A 54 -12.76 -5.50 18.39
N GLU A 55 -13.69 -5.98 19.21
CA GLU A 55 -13.48 -6.49 20.57
C GLU A 55 -13.80 -7.99 20.68
N GLU A 56 -14.03 -8.68 19.58
CA GLU A 56 -14.33 -10.12 19.62
C GLU A 56 -13.16 -10.88 20.24
N LYS A 57 -13.44 -11.70 21.26
CA LYS A 57 -12.42 -12.51 21.91
C LYS A 57 -11.70 -13.39 20.88
N GLY A 58 -10.43 -13.06 20.60
CA GLY A 58 -9.61 -13.75 19.59
C GLY A 58 -9.29 -12.92 18.35
N ALA A 59 -9.74 -11.65 18.29
CA ALA A 59 -9.31 -10.66 17.29
C ALA A 59 -8.57 -9.53 17.99
N GLU A 60 -7.39 -9.17 17.50
CA GLU A 60 -6.60 -8.03 17.98
C GLU A 60 -6.39 -7.05 16.82
N VAL A 61 -7.02 -5.88 16.90
CA VAL A 61 -6.88 -4.82 15.91
C VAL A 61 -5.57 -4.08 16.12
N LEU A 62 -4.79 -3.93 15.05
CA LEU A 62 -3.45 -3.36 15.09
C LEU A 62 -3.45 -1.92 14.57
N THR A 63 -2.76 -1.02 15.26
CA THR A 63 -2.50 0.35 14.80
C THR A 63 -1.12 0.49 14.16
N ARG A 64 -0.60 -0.61 13.71
CA ARG A 64 0.59 -0.76 12.85
C ARG A 64 0.41 -1.97 11.95
N GLY A 65 1.14 -2.01 10.86
CA GLY A 65 1.13 -3.17 9.96
C GLY A 65 1.27 -2.80 8.50
N PRO A 66 1.14 -3.79 7.61
CA PRO A 66 1.14 -3.54 6.18
C PRO A 66 -0.11 -2.79 5.74
N VAL A 67 0.09 -1.91 4.77
CA VAL A 67 -0.97 -1.18 4.07
C VAL A 67 -1.50 -2.06 2.96
N HIS A 68 -2.82 -2.05 2.73
CA HIS A 68 -3.43 -2.78 1.63
C HIS A 68 -2.82 -2.36 0.28
N GLU A 69 -2.26 -3.32 -0.50
CA GLU A 69 -1.52 -3.03 -1.75
C GLU A 69 -2.36 -2.27 -2.78
N ALA A 70 -3.66 -2.56 -2.89
CA ALA A 70 -4.54 -1.82 -3.80
C ALA A 70 -4.74 -0.36 -3.36
N PHE A 71 -4.56 -0.04 -2.06
CA PHE A 71 -4.65 1.33 -1.57
C PHE A 71 -3.36 2.09 -1.85
N ALA A 72 -2.20 1.48 -1.62
CA ALA A 72 -0.90 2.05 -1.89
C ALA A 72 0.07 0.95 -2.32
N GLY A 73 0.36 0.88 -3.62
CA GLY A 73 1.39 0.01 -4.18
C GLY A 73 2.74 0.72 -4.16
N MET A 74 3.78 -0.02 -3.78
CA MET A 74 5.15 0.47 -3.86
C MET A 74 5.64 0.55 -5.31
N VAL A 75 6.48 1.55 -5.58
CA VAL A 75 7.27 1.64 -6.80
C VAL A 75 8.70 1.23 -6.50
N THR A 76 9.24 0.30 -7.28
CA THR A 76 10.65 -0.09 -7.19
C THR A 76 11.26 -0.17 -8.59
N PHE A 77 12.50 0.32 -8.73
CA PHE A 77 13.27 0.23 -9.97
C PHE A 77 14.26 -0.95 -9.96
N ASN A 78 14.35 -1.67 -8.85
CA ASN A 78 15.08 -2.93 -8.71
C ASN A 78 14.14 -3.97 -8.10
N PRO A 79 13.20 -4.52 -8.87
CA PRO A 79 12.23 -5.49 -8.37
C PRO A 79 12.94 -6.79 -7.96
N GLU A 80 12.68 -7.22 -6.74
CA GLU A 80 13.19 -8.46 -6.18
C GLU A 80 12.05 -9.46 -5.97
N PRO A 81 12.36 -10.78 -5.91
CA PRO A 81 11.39 -11.78 -5.48
C PRO A 81 10.80 -11.45 -4.12
N GLY A 82 9.49 -11.70 -3.95
CA GLY A 82 8.85 -11.53 -2.65
C GLY A 82 9.38 -12.50 -1.59
N ILE A 83 9.11 -12.20 -0.32
CA ILE A 83 9.54 -13.01 0.82
C ILE A 83 9.02 -14.44 0.73
N ILE A 84 9.79 -15.38 1.27
CA ILE A 84 9.40 -16.79 1.45
C ILE A 84 9.22 -17.05 2.94
N VAL A 85 8.11 -17.71 3.30
CA VAL A 85 7.78 -18.10 4.67
C VAL A 85 7.51 -19.60 4.73
N ALA A 86 7.91 -20.26 5.81
CA ALA A 86 7.72 -21.70 5.95
C ALA A 86 6.26 -22.07 6.24
N LYS A 87 5.51 -21.17 6.90
CA LYS A 87 4.12 -21.42 7.32
C LYS A 87 3.15 -21.24 6.15
N GLU A 88 2.20 -22.17 6.04
CA GLU A 88 1.14 -22.08 5.05
C GLU A 88 0.16 -20.95 5.39
N PRO A 89 -0.19 -20.09 4.40
CA PRO A 89 -1.18 -19.05 4.62
C PRO A 89 -2.55 -19.69 4.88
N PRO A 90 -3.31 -19.18 5.87
CA PRO A 90 -4.65 -19.69 6.16
C PRO A 90 -5.62 -19.44 5.00
N GLU A 91 -6.78 -20.13 5.04
CA GLU A 91 -7.90 -19.81 4.14
C GLU A 91 -8.34 -18.35 4.32
N ALA A 92 -8.72 -17.70 3.22
CA ALA A 92 -9.14 -16.32 3.24
C ALA A 92 -10.42 -16.14 4.08
N ILE A 93 -10.43 -15.10 4.91
CA ILE A 93 -11.60 -14.72 5.70
C ILE A 93 -12.69 -14.15 4.76
N GLU A 94 -13.94 -14.54 5.00
CA GLU A 94 -15.08 -13.92 4.34
C GLU A 94 -15.30 -12.53 4.93
N GLU A 95 -15.10 -11.49 4.11
CA GLU A 95 -15.23 -10.10 4.52
C GLU A 95 -16.52 -9.49 3.99
N ILE A 96 -17.26 -8.83 4.88
CA ILE A 96 -18.44 -8.05 4.53
C ILE A 96 -18.05 -6.57 4.63
N PRO A 97 -18.18 -5.77 3.55
CA PRO A 97 -17.89 -4.35 3.62
C PRO A 97 -18.70 -3.66 4.72
N PRO A 98 -18.17 -2.61 5.38
CA PRO A 98 -18.94 -1.80 6.31
C PRO A 98 -20.22 -1.23 5.69
N ALA A 99 -21.19 -0.88 6.56
CA ALA A 99 -22.48 -0.32 6.12
C ALA A 99 -22.37 1.11 5.57
N GLU A 100 -21.22 1.73 5.74
CA GLU A 100 -20.94 3.09 5.28
C GLU A 100 -19.70 3.11 4.40
N ARG A 101 -19.74 3.93 3.35
CA ARG A 101 -18.61 4.14 2.45
C ARG A 101 -18.36 5.61 2.20
N PRO A 102 -17.15 6.01 1.80
CA PRO A 102 -16.91 7.35 1.26
C PRO A 102 -17.83 7.63 0.06
N LYS A 103 -18.36 8.86 -0.01
CA LYS A 103 -19.19 9.29 -1.14
C LYS A 103 -18.32 9.46 -2.40
N GLY A 104 -18.75 8.88 -3.50
CA GLY A 104 -18.06 8.99 -4.81
C GLY A 104 -18.47 7.87 -5.76
N ASP A 105 -18.43 8.16 -7.06
CA ASP A 105 -18.93 7.25 -8.11
C ASP A 105 -17.93 6.19 -8.53
N ASN A 106 -16.64 6.42 -8.27
CA ASN A 106 -15.54 5.51 -8.66
C ASN A 106 -14.91 4.81 -7.45
N ILE A 107 -15.68 4.65 -6.36
CA ILE A 107 -15.23 4.00 -5.12
C ILE A 107 -15.87 2.62 -5.02
N THR A 108 -15.05 1.60 -4.86
CA THR A 108 -15.53 0.23 -4.63
C THR A 108 -14.78 -0.43 -3.49
N TRP A 109 -15.34 -1.53 -3.00
CA TRP A 109 -14.70 -2.39 -2.02
C TRP A 109 -13.68 -3.33 -2.68
N ILE A 110 -12.49 -3.41 -2.11
CA ILE A 110 -11.48 -4.40 -2.45
C ILE A 110 -11.23 -5.25 -1.21
N PRO A 111 -11.39 -6.59 -1.28
CA PRO A 111 -11.31 -7.46 -0.12
C PRO A 111 -9.89 -7.56 0.42
N GLY A 112 -9.77 -7.89 1.70
CA GLY A 112 -8.52 -8.12 2.39
C GLY A 112 -7.80 -9.41 2.00
N TYR A 113 -6.62 -9.59 2.60
CA TYR A 113 -5.76 -10.76 2.37
C TYR A 113 -4.83 -11.00 3.57
N TRP A 114 -4.25 -12.21 3.66
CA TRP A 114 -3.25 -12.54 4.65
C TRP A 114 -1.88 -11.98 4.26
N ALA A 115 -1.26 -11.25 5.19
CA ALA A 115 0.13 -10.81 5.11
C ALA A 115 0.94 -11.41 6.25
N TRP A 116 2.26 -11.53 6.06
CA TRP A 116 3.16 -12.08 7.06
C TRP A 116 3.64 -11.00 8.03
N ASP A 117 3.54 -11.30 9.32
CA ASP A 117 4.15 -10.51 10.40
C ASP A 117 5.40 -11.24 10.92
N GLU A 118 6.58 -10.68 10.65
CA GLU A 118 7.84 -11.26 11.08
C GLU A 118 8.02 -11.30 12.60
N GLU A 119 7.54 -10.28 13.30
CA GLU A 119 7.70 -10.22 14.76
C GLU A 119 6.93 -11.35 15.45
N ARG A 120 5.76 -11.68 14.93
CA ARG A 120 4.93 -12.78 15.45
C ARG A 120 5.24 -14.12 14.79
N SER A 121 6.00 -14.11 13.68
CA SER A 121 6.19 -15.29 12.83
C SER A 121 4.86 -15.96 12.49
N ASP A 122 3.87 -15.14 12.16
CA ASP A 122 2.50 -15.56 11.85
C ASP A 122 1.82 -14.63 10.83
N PHE A 123 0.67 -15.05 10.34
CA PHE A 123 -0.15 -14.25 9.44
C PHE A 123 -1.06 -13.29 10.21
N LEU A 124 -1.19 -12.08 9.70
CA LEU A 124 -2.21 -11.12 10.07
C LEU A 124 -3.11 -10.82 8.86
N TRP A 125 -4.36 -10.43 9.12
CA TRP A 125 -5.29 -10.05 8.07
C TRP A 125 -5.17 -8.57 7.76
N VAL A 126 -4.80 -8.23 6.54
CA VAL A 126 -4.90 -6.88 6.01
C VAL A 126 -6.34 -6.67 5.60
N SER A 127 -7.06 -5.87 6.37
CA SER A 127 -8.48 -5.61 6.12
C SER A 127 -8.70 -5.01 4.74
N GLY A 128 -9.83 -5.32 4.11
CA GLY A 128 -10.23 -4.73 2.84
C GLY A 128 -10.33 -3.20 2.92
N THR A 129 -10.48 -2.57 1.78
CA THR A 129 -10.43 -1.12 1.66
C THR A 129 -11.53 -0.60 0.72
N TRP A 130 -12.12 0.54 1.05
CA TRP A 130 -12.85 1.35 0.08
C TRP A 130 -11.85 2.13 -0.75
N ARG A 131 -11.83 1.90 -2.07
CA ARG A 131 -10.80 2.44 -2.97
C ARG A 131 -11.41 3.22 -4.13
N ALA A 132 -11.02 4.49 -4.28
CA ALA A 132 -11.22 5.25 -5.50
C ALA A 132 -10.26 4.69 -6.56
N LEU A 133 -10.80 4.07 -7.60
CA LEU A 133 -10.00 3.31 -8.55
C LEU A 133 -9.18 4.23 -9.46
N PRO A 134 -7.89 3.95 -9.68
CA PRO A 134 -7.07 4.70 -10.63
C PRO A 134 -7.69 4.64 -12.03
N PRO A 135 -7.77 5.78 -12.76
CA PRO A 135 -8.39 5.82 -14.08
C PRO A 135 -7.74 4.86 -15.08
N GLY A 136 -8.56 4.07 -15.76
CA GLY A 136 -8.11 3.12 -16.78
C GLY A 136 -7.29 1.93 -16.25
N ARG A 137 -7.34 1.67 -14.95
CA ARG A 137 -6.60 0.55 -14.34
C ARG A 137 -7.54 -0.53 -13.83
N GLN A 138 -7.05 -1.77 -13.78
CA GLN A 138 -7.71 -2.91 -13.16
C GLN A 138 -6.80 -3.51 -12.08
N TRP A 139 -7.40 -3.95 -10.98
CA TRP A 139 -6.66 -4.51 -9.86
C TRP A 139 -6.34 -5.99 -10.06
N MET A 140 -5.07 -6.32 -10.11
CA MET A 140 -4.58 -7.70 -10.13
C MET A 140 -4.08 -8.07 -8.73
N ALA A 141 -4.88 -8.83 -8.00
CA ALA A 141 -4.60 -9.14 -6.59
C ALA A 141 -3.33 -10.00 -6.42
N GLY A 142 -2.54 -9.71 -5.35
CA GLY A 142 -1.40 -10.50 -4.94
C GLY A 142 -1.78 -11.86 -4.36
N TYR A 143 -0.81 -12.79 -4.28
CA TYR A 143 -1.05 -14.16 -3.80
C TYR A 143 0.19 -14.78 -3.14
N TRP A 144 -0.05 -15.75 -2.29
CA TRP A 144 0.96 -16.68 -1.79
C TRP A 144 1.04 -17.89 -2.72
N GLY A 145 2.22 -18.12 -3.30
CA GLY A 145 2.53 -19.28 -4.14
C GLY A 145 3.37 -20.31 -3.38
N LYS A 146 3.05 -21.60 -3.50
CA LYS A 146 3.87 -22.68 -2.92
C LYS A 146 5.16 -22.83 -3.71
N THR A 147 6.29 -22.93 -3.01
CA THR A 147 7.63 -23.17 -3.56
C THR A 147 8.25 -24.39 -2.88
N THR A 148 9.48 -24.76 -3.25
CA THR A 148 10.26 -25.80 -2.56
C THR A 148 10.61 -25.42 -1.12
N ASP A 149 10.77 -24.11 -0.84
CA ASP A 149 11.27 -23.58 0.43
C ASP A 149 10.15 -23.02 1.33
N GLY A 150 8.90 -23.14 0.90
CA GLY A 150 7.75 -22.66 1.65
C GLY A 150 6.72 -21.96 0.76
N TYR A 151 6.22 -20.83 1.21
CA TYR A 151 5.22 -20.02 0.51
C TYR A 151 5.79 -18.64 0.21
N GLN A 152 5.76 -18.24 -1.07
CA GLN A 152 6.32 -16.98 -1.55
C GLN A 152 5.23 -15.98 -1.91
N TRP A 153 5.40 -14.73 -1.49
CA TRP A 153 4.50 -13.65 -1.85
C TRP A 153 4.77 -13.15 -3.28
N THR A 154 3.71 -13.00 -4.06
CA THR A 154 3.70 -12.29 -5.34
C THR A 154 2.72 -11.14 -5.24
N SER A 155 3.21 -9.92 -5.37
CA SER A 155 2.42 -8.71 -5.11
C SER A 155 1.33 -8.47 -6.14
N GLY A 156 0.27 -7.78 -5.68
CA GLY A 156 -0.74 -7.21 -6.55
C GLY A 156 -0.25 -5.93 -7.25
N TYR A 157 -0.93 -5.56 -8.34
CA TYR A 157 -0.61 -4.35 -9.10
C TYR A 157 -1.80 -3.83 -9.88
N TRP A 158 -1.73 -2.57 -10.28
CA TRP A 158 -2.72 -1.92 -11.13
C TRP A 158 -2.31 -2.08 -12.60
N ALA A 159 -2.91 -3.05 -13.29
CA ALA A 159 -2.71 -3.29 -14.72
C ALA A 159 -3.48 -2.28 -15.58
N ASP A 160 -3.08 -2.10 -16.83
CA ASP A 160 -3.89 -1.38 -17.82
C ASP A 160 -5.18 -2.17 -18.10
N ALA A 161 -6.33 -1.53 -17.90
CA ALA A 161 -7.64 -2.16 -18.11
C ALA A 161 -7.94 -2.45 -19.61
N ALA A 162 -7.27 -1.75 -20.52
CA ALA A 162 -7.40 -1.97 -21.96
C ALA A 162 -6.54 -3.11 -22.47
N SER A 163 -5.53 -3.56 -21.70
CA SER A 163 -4.67 -4.67 -22.11
C SER A 163 -5.39 -6.01 -21.94
N GLU A 164 -5.38 -6.83 -23.00
CA GLU A 164 -5.93 -8.19 -22.95
C GLU A 164 -4.89 -9.23 -22.54
N GLU A 165 -3.61 -8.92 -22.69
CA GLU A 165 -2.49 -9.81 -22.43
C GLU A 165 -1.46 -9.15 -21.53
N THR A 166 -0.85 -9.94 -20.67
CA THR A 166 0.31 -9.54 -19.86
C THR A 166 1.57 -10.13 -20.47
N THR A 167 2.59 -9.30 -20.66
CA THR A 167 3.90 -9.72 -21.16
C THR A 167 4.84 -9.94 -19.97
N TYR A 168 5.37 -11.15 -19.84
CA TYR A 168 6.40 -11.49 -18.88
C TYR A 168 7.75 -11.37 -19.52
N LEU A 169 8.61 -10.53 -18.96
CA LEU A 169 9.92 -10.16 -19.45
C LEU A 169 11.03 -10.84 -18.66
N PRO A 170 12.24 -11.00 -19.24
CA PRO A 170 13.41 -11.38 -18.46
C PRO A 170 13.72 -10.33 -17.38
N ALA A 171 14.63 -10.65 -16.46
CA ALA A 171 15.02 -9.72 -15.40
C ALA A 171 15.59 -8.41 -15.97
N PRO A 172 15.04 -7.24 -15.59
CA PRO A 172 15.62 -5.97 -15.99
C PRO A 172 17.01 -5.81 -15.35
N PRO A 173 17.96 -5.14 -16.01
CA PRO A 173 19.22 -4.79 -15.40
C PRO A 173 19.00 -3.90 -14.16
N LYS A 174 19.96 -3.90 -13.24
CA LYS A 174 19.92 -2.97 -12.09
C LYS A 174 19.86 -1.53 -12.59
N THR A 175 19.12 -0.69 -11.88
CA THR A 175 19.01 0.72 -12.24
C THR A 175 20.39 1.39 -12.26
N ILE A 176 20.60 2.25 -13.27
CA ILE A 176 21.77 3.12 -13.39
C ILE A 176 21.43 4.56 -13.02
N GLU A 177 20.28 4.80 -12.40
CA GLU A 177 19.83 6.12 -11.99
C GLU A 177 20.79 6.73 -10.95
N ASP A 178 21.21 7.96 -11.20
CA ASP A 178 22.15 8.72 -10.38
C ASP A 178 21.52 10.02 -9.83
N GLY A 179 20.22 10.19 -10.06
CA GLY A 179 19.48 11.39 -9.69
C GLY A 179 19.39 12.39 -10.84
N PRO A 180 18.85 13.59 -10.56
CA PRO A 180 18.57 14.58 -11.59
C PRO A 180 19.85 15.13 -12.19
N SER A 181 20.01 14.97 -13.51
CA SER A 181 21.12 15.52 -14.30
C SER A 181 20.99 17.03 -14.58
N THR A 182 19.80 17.61 -14.32
CA THR A 182 19.50 19.02 -14.55
C THR A 182 18.79 19.62 -13.33
N LYS A 183 18.83 20.94 -13.19
CA LYS A 183 18.06 21.62 -12.14
C LYS A 183 16.56 21.50 -12.40
N ALA A 184 15.78 21.45 -11.32
CA ALA A 184 14.32 21.51 -11.42
C ALA A 184 13.88 22.79 -12.15
N PRO A 185 12.94 22.68 -13.13
CA PRO A 185 12.40 23.84 -13.83
C PRO A 185 11.72 24.84 -12.87
N SER A 186 11.07 24.35 -11.82
CA SER A 186 10.49 25.12 -10.74
C SER A 186 10.33 24.25 -9.49
N ARG A 187 9.84 24.85 -8.39
CA ARG A 187 9.47 24.12 -7.18
C ARG A 187 8.26 23.20 -7.34
N ASP A 188 7.49 23.38 -8.42
CA ASP A 188 6.33 22.53 -8.73
C ASP A 188 6.72 21.20 -9.40
N HIS A 189 8.01 20.97 -9.64
CA HIS A 189 8.48 19.76 -10.31
C HIS A 189 9.21 18.83 -9.32
N GLY A 190 8.84 17.55 -9.35
CA GLY A 190 9.55 16.44 -8.70
C GLY A 190 10.34 15.62 -9.73
N TRP A 191 11.48 15.06 -9.31
CA TRP A 191 12.24 14.16 -10.16
C TRP A 191 11.59 12.78 -10.18
N THR A 192 11.35 12.27 -11.36
CA THR A 192 10.97 10.87 -11.61
C THR A 192 12.20 10.16 -12.14
N PRO A 193 12.70 9.12 -11.46
CA PRO A 193 13.88 8.36 -11.89
C PRO A 193 13.68 7.71 -13.26
N GLY A 194 14.78 7.49 -13.97
CA GLY A 194 14.80 6.70 -15.19
C GLY A 194 14.53 5.23 -14.91
N SER A 195 14.19 4.50 -15.95
CA SER A 195 13.97 3.07 -15.89
C SER A 195 14.42 2.36 -17.16
N TRP A 196 14.71 1.07 -17.04
CA TRP A 196 14.91 0.22 -18.19
C TRP A 196 13.57 -0.02 -18.88
N ILE A 197 13.56 -0.03 -20.20
CA ILE A 197 12.40 -0.38 -21.03
C ILE A 197 12.77 -1.52 -21.98
N TRP A 198 11.85 -2.46 -22.16
CA TRP A 198 12.03 -3.55 -23.12
C TRP A 198 11.64 -3.08 -24.50
N HIS A 199 12.62 -3.04 -25.41
CA HIS A 199 12.42 -2.62 -26.80
C HIS A 199 13.27 -3.46 -27.74
N GLN A 200 12.71 -3.97 -28.83
CA GLN A 200 13.43 -4.77 -29.85
C GLN A 200 14.26 -5.91 -29.22
N GLN A 201 13.65 -6.71 -28.34
CA GLN A 201 14.25 -7.88 -27.66
C GLN A 201 15.47 -7.55 -26.76
N ARG A 202 15.58 -6.32 -26.28
CA ARG A 202 16.63 -5.89 -25.35
C ARG A 202 16.13 -4.80 -24.42
N TYR A 203 16.84 -4.59 -23.34
CA TYR A 203 16.63 -3.46 -22.46
C TYR A 203 17.33 -2.21 -23.01
N ALA A 204 16.62 -1.10 -23.04
CA ALA A 204 17.12 0.22 -23.32
C ALA A 204 16.86 1.14 -22.13
N TRP A 205 17.79 2.02 -21.79
CA TRP A 205 17.63 2.96 -20.70
C TRP A 205 16.78 4.16 -21.12
N SER A 206 15.70 4.42 -20.38
CA SER A 206 14.91 5.63 -20.48
C SER A 206 15.33 6.58 -19.36
N PRO A 207 15.92 7.74 -19.65
CA PRO A 207 16.37 8.68 -18.63
C PRO A 207 15.24 9.19 -17.75
N GLY A 208 15.57 9.56 -16.50
CA GLY A 208 14.66 10.27 -15.61
C GLY A 208 14.24 11.64 -16.15
N TYR A 209 13.19 12.19 -15.57
CA TYR A 209 12.61 13.46 -16.01
C TYR A 209 11.94 14.23 -14.87
N TRP A 210 11.78 15.54 -15.07
CA TRP A 210 11.05 16.38 -14.15
C TRP A 210 9.56 16.32 -14.43
N GLN A 211 8.79 15.84 -13.45
CA GLN A 211 7.33 15.74 -13.46
C GLN A 211 6.72 16.91 -12.70
N GLN A 212 5.81 17.66 -13.32
CA GLN A 212 5.03 18.68 -12.64
C GLN A 212 4.01 18.03 -11.69
N GLY A 213 4.07 18.38 -10.40
CA GLY A 213 3.11 17.92 -9.40
C GLY A 213 1.71 18.51 -9.64
N ARG A 214 0.70 17.82 -9.12
CA ARG A 214 -0.72 18.17 -9.24
C ARG A 214 -1.41 18.01 -7.88
N ALA A 215 -2.33 18.91 -7.55
CA ALA A 215 -3.06 18.86 -6.27
C ALA A 215 -3.97 17.63 -6.16
N ASP A 216 -4.55 17.23 -7.29
CA ASP A 216 -5.59 16.18 -7.32
C ASP A 216 -5.09 14.83 -7.80
N TRP A 217 -3.79 14.73 -8.14
CA TRP A 217 -3.24 13.56 -8.80
C TRP A 217 -1.81 13.26 -8.37
N ASP A 218 -1.56 11.99 -8.02
CA ASP A 218 -0.23 11.41 -7.79
C ASP A 218 0.28 10.74 -9.05
N TRP A 219 1.54 11.01 -9.41
CA TRP A 219 2.18 10.31 -10.51
C TRP A 219 2.79 8.99 -10.03
N MET A 220 2.27 7.88 -10.55
CA MET A 220 2.85 6.55 -10.38
C MET A 220 3.74 6.27 -11.61
N PRO A 221 5.07 6.32 -11.50
CA PRO A 221 5.95 6.09 -12.64
C PRO A 221 5.91 4.64 -13.10
N SER A 222 6.32 4.41 -14.34
CA SER A 222 6.48 3.05 -14.85
C SER A 222 7.53 2.28 -14.02
N HIS A 223 7.24 1.03 -13.73
CA HIS A 223 8.09 0.17 -12.91
C HIS A 223 7.89 -1.30 -13.26
N TYR A 224 8.75 -2.15 -12.73
CA TYR A 224 8.63 -3.60 -12.89
C TYR A 224 8.08 -4.25 -11.63
N MET A 225 7.27 -5.29 -11.85
CA MET A 225 6.81 -6.20 -10.80
C MET A 225 7.41 -7.58 -11.04
N TRP A 226 7.97 -8.16 -9.99
CA TRP A 226 8.44 -9.53 -10.05
C TRP A 226 7.28 -10.53 -9.95
N THR A 227 7.36 -11.61 -10.72
CA THR A 227 6.51 -12.80 -10.59
C THR A 227 7.33 -14.06 -10.79
N PRO A 228 6.86 -15.24 -10.37
CA PRO A 228 7.56 -16.51 -10.63
C PRO A 228 7.80 -16.79 -12.12
N ARG A 229 6.97 -16.20 -13.00
CA ARG A 229 7.05 -16.38 -14.44
C ARG A 229 8.01 -15.41 -15.12
N GLY A 230 8.37 -14.33 -14.48
CA GLY A 230 9.19 -13.25 -15.04
C GLY A 230 8.72 -11.88 -14.55
N TYR A 231 9.17 -10.83 -15.21
CA TYR A 231 8.91 -9.47 -14.79
C TYR A 231 7.81 -8.83 -15.64
N ILE A 232 6.85 -8.20 -14.98
CA ILE A 232 5.77 -7.45 -15.64
C ILE A 232 6.15 -5.97 -15.62
N PHE A 233 6.07 -5.32 -16.78
CA PHE A 233 6.19 -3.86 -16.87
C PHE A 233 4.83 -3.22 -16.63
N VAL A 234 4.75 -2.35 -15.64
CA VAL A 234 3.57 -1.55 -15.33
C VAL A 234 3.81 -0.14 -15.86
N ASP A 235 3.00 0.28 -16.84
CA ASP A 235 3.07 1.63 -17.39
C ASP A 235 2.74 2.69 -16.36
N GLY A 236 3.37 3.86 -16.48
CA GLY A 236 3.08 5.00 -15.61
C GLY A 236 1.63 5.46 -15.73
N TYR A 237 1.04 5.86 -14.61
CA TYR A 237 -0.34 6.29 -14.54
C TYR A 237 -0.57 7.33 -13.44
N TRP A 238 -1.70 8.03 -13.53
CA TRP A 238 -2.16 8.93 -12.48
C TRP A 238 -3.06 8.19 -11.49
N ASP A 239 -2.75 8.33 -10.22
CA ASP A 239 -3.58 7.88 -9.10
C ASP A 239 -4.06 9.08 -8.29
N TYR A 240 -4.98 8.87 -7.37
CA TYR A 240 -5.40 9.91 -6.44
C TYR A 240 -4.38 10.09 -5.31
N PRO A 241 -4.21 11.30 -4.76
CA PRO A 241 -3.47 11.51 -3.52
C PRO A 241 -4.07 10.69 -2.38
N VAL A 242 -3.24 10.30 -1.41
CA VAL A 242 -3.63 9.40 -0.30
C VAL A 242 -4.97 9.79 0.33
N GLY A 243 -5.16 11.06 0.64
CA GLY A 243 -6.40 11.56 1.26
C GLY A 243 -7.66 11.43 0.39
N ARG A 244 -7.52 11.12 -0.91
CA ARG A 244 -8.63 10.93 -1.86
C ARG A 244 -8.75 9.50 -2.38
N ARG A 245 -7.87 8.59 -1.95
CA ARG A 245 -7.91 7.18 -2.37
C ARG A 245 -9.07 6.40 -1.78
N GLY A 246 -9.75 6.91 -0.75
CA GLY A 246 -10.88 6.26 -0.12
C GLY A 246 -10.70 6.08 1.37
N MET A 247 -10.87 4.85 1.89
CA MET A 247 -10.80 4.56 3.32
C MET A 247 -10.00 3.28 3.56
N LEU A 248 -9.04 3.38 4.45
CA LEU A 248 -8.15 2.28 4.85
C LEU A 248 -8.52 1.83 6.26
N PHE A 249 -8.63 0.52 6.46
CA PHE A 249 -8.93 -0.08 7.76
C PHE A 249 -7.70 -0.69 8.41
N ALA A 250 -7.71 -0.71 9.72
CA ALA A 250 -6.65 -1.31 10.51
C ALA A 250 -6.55 -2.82 10.25
N PRO A 251 -5.34 -3.39 10.16
CA PRO A 251 -5.15 -4.82 10.05
C PRO A 251 -5.47 -5.51 11.38
N VAL A 252 -5.78 -6.82 11.30
CA VAL A 252 -6.21 -7.60 12.46
C VAL A 252 -5.41 -8.89 12.57
N TYR A 253 -4.97 -9.18 13.77
CA TYR A 253 -4.46 -10.49 14.10
C TYR A 253 -5.61 -11.36 14.63
N PHE A 254 -5.91 -12.45 13.95
CA PHE A 254 -6.95 -13.39 14.35
C PHE A 254 -6.37 -14.66 14.95
N ASN A 255 -6.93 -15.06 16.08
CA ASN A 255 -6.69 -16.40 16.61
C ASN A 255 -7.31 -17.44 15.65
N SER A 256 -6.57 -18.53 15.38
CA SER A 256 -7.02 -19.59 14.50
C SER A 256 -8.38 -20.20 14.90
N GLY A 257 -8.69 -20.29 16.18
CA GLY A 257 -9.98 -20.77 16.67
C GLY A 257 -11.17 -19.86 16.32
N LEU A 258 -10.93 -18.60 15.92
CA LEU A 258 -11.98 -17.68 15.52
C LEU A 258 -12.31 -17.80 14.04
N TYR A 259 -11.34 -17.60 13.16
CA TYR A 259 -11.58 -17.60 11.72
C TYR A 259 -11.87 -18.99 11.13
N SER A 260 -11.53 -20.06 11.83
CA SER A 260 -11.88 -21.44 11.42
C SER A 260 -13.34 -21.83 11.73
N ARG A 261 -14.10 -20.96 12.40
CA ARG A 261 -15.52 -21.22 12.67
C ARG A 261 -16.33 -21.20 11.37
N ARG A 262 -17.15 -22.23 11.18
CA ARG A 262 -18.02 -22.28 10.00
C ARG A 262 -18.95 -21.06 9.94
N GLY A 263 -18.92 -20.36 8.82
CA GLY A 263 -19.74 -19.17 8.58
C GLY A 263 -19.25 -17.92 9.29
N TYR A 264 -18.01 -17.91 9.79
CA TYR A 264 -17.41 -16.69 10.31
C TYR A 264 -17.29 -15.64 9.22
N ASN A 265 -17.73 -14.42 9.53
CA ASN A 265 -17.60 -13.26 8.65
C ASN A 265 -16.99 -12.12 9.45
N TYR A 266 -16.14 -11.35 8.81
CA TYR A 266 -15.51 -10.18 9.40
C TYR A 266 -15.98 -8.90 8.69
N SER A 267 -16.19 -7.84 9.44
CA SER A 267 -16.44 -6.49 8.90
C SER A 267 -15.55 -5.50 9.63
N PRO A 268 -14.61 -4.82 8.96
CA PRO A 268 -13.70 -3.91 9.64
C PRO A 268 -14.44 -2.65 10.13
N SER A 269 -14.07 -2.19 11.34
CA SER A 269 -14.72 -1.06 12.00
C SER A 269 -13.73 0.03 12.48
N ILE A 270 -12.43 -0.26 12.48
CA ILE A 270 -11.39 0.71 12.89
C ILE A 270 -10.71 1.26 11.64
N VAL A 271 -10.82 2.57 11.44
CA VAL A 271 -10.36 3.31 10.26
C VAL A 271 -9.05 4.02 10.59
N LEU A 272 -8.10 4.00 9.65
CA LEU A 272 -6.85 4.74 9.76
C LEU A 272 -7.05 6.21 9.38
N ASP A 273 -6.45 7.11 10.15
CA ASP A 273 -6.43 8.54 9.84
C ASP A 273 -5.38 8.81 8.75
N LEU A 274 -5.85 9.05 7.52
CA LEU A 274 -4.97 9.22 6.36
C LEU A 274 -4.10 10.49 6.43
N ALA A 275 -4.49 11.50 7.22
CA ALA A 275 -3.68 12.69 7.41
C ALA A 275 -2.44 12.41 8.30
N LEU A 276 -2.60 11.55 9.30
CA LEU A 276 -1.52 11.14 10.19
C LEU A 276 -0.73 9.95 9.66
N PHE A 277 -1.38 9.07 8.92
CA PHE A 277 -0.80 7.87 8.32
C PHE A 277 0.52 8.15 7.59
N ALA A 278 0.55 9.19 6.76
CA ALA A 278 1.71 9.50 5.93
C ALA A 278 2.95 9.96 6.74
N GLU A 279 2.78 10.44 7.98
CA GLU A 279 3.89 10.78 8.86
C GLU A 279 4.54 9.57 9.56
N HIS A 280 3.84 8.43 9.56
CA HIS A 280 4.26 7.17 10.16
C HIS A 280 4.38 6.07 9.12
N LEU A 281 4.74 6.44 7.87
CA LEU A 281 4.82 5.55 6.73
C LEU A 281 6.24 5.00 6.55
N PHE A 282 6.30 3.69 6.35
CA PHE A 282 7.52 2.95 6.06
C PHE A 282 7.35 2.12 4.80
N LEU A 283 8.44 1.82 4.13
CA LEU A 283 8.50 0.97 2.96
C LEU A 283 9.31 -0.28 3.25
N ARG A 284 8.86 -1.41 2.74
CA ARG A 284 9.61 -2.68 2.80
C ARG A 284 9.75 -3.25 1.39
N PRO A 285 10.81 -2.87 0.66
CA PRO A 285 10.97 -3.19 -0.76
C PRO A 285 10.96 -4.69 -1.08
N ASN A 286 11.61 -5.51 -0.27
CA ASN A 286 11.65 -6.97 -0.44
C ASN A 286 10.32 -7.69 -0.16
N TYR A 287 9.31 -6.99 0.36
CA TYR A 287 7.95 -7.51 0.51
C TYR A 287 6.95 -6.71 -0.33
N HIS A 288 7.38 -5.64 -0.99
CA HIS A 288 6.59 -4.75 -1.83
C HIS A 288 5.39 -4.09 -1.13
N HIS A 289 5.48 -3.88 0.18
CA HIS A 289 4.42 -3.25 0.97
C HIS A 289 4.86 -1.95 1.60
N TYR A 290 3.92 -1.01 1.68
CA TYR A 290 3.98 0.04 2.67
C TYR A 290 3.58 -0.52 4.03
N TYR A 291 4.16 0.05 5.07
CA TYR A 291 3.84 -0.21 6.46
C TYR A 291 3.54 1.10 7.18
N PHE A 292 2.68 1.08 8.15
CA PHE A 292 2.37 2.25 8.97
C PHE A 292 2.48 1.91 10.46
N GLY A 293 2.66 2.96 11.30
CA GLY A 293 2.72 2.83 12.75
C GLY A 293 4.14 2.74 13.31
N ASP A 294 4.35 1.93 14.33
CA ASP A 294 5.64 1.85 15.03
C ASP A 294 6.59 0.83 14.38
N TYR A 295 7.45 1.35 13.49
CA TYR A 295 8.59 0.66 12.89
C TYR A 295 9.89 1.48 13.03
N TYR A 296 10.00 2.29 14.10
CA TYR A 296 11.10 3.22 14.32
C TYR A 296 12.37 2.57 14.84
N ASP A 297 12.27 1.40 15.47
CA ASP A 297 13.42 0.71 16.05
C ASP A 297 14.49 0.36 15.01
N VAL A 298 15.77 0.43 15.41
CA VAL A 298 16.90 0.11 14.53
C VAL A 298 16.90 -1.34 14.04
N GLY A 299 16.24 -2.25 14.76
CA GLY A 299 16.01 -3.63 14.35
C GLY A 299 15.17 -3.70 13.08
N HIS A 300 14.11 -2.90 12.98
CA HIS A 300 13.26 -2.86 11.79
C HIS A 300 14.03 -2.44 10.54
N ARG A 301 14.96 -1.47 10.66
CA ARG A 301 15.80 -1.07 9.54
C ARG A 301 16.69 -2.23 9.05
N ARG A 302 17.21 -3.07 9.94
CA ARG A 302 17.99 -4.26 9.57
C ARG A 302 17.13 -5.30 8.82
N HIS A 303 15.83 -5.32 9.09
CA HIS A 303 14.85 -6.17 8.40
C HIS A 303 14.27 -5.51 7.14
N GLY A 304 14.86 -4.40 6.67
CA GLY A 304 14.50 -3.77 5.41
C GLY A 304 13.31 -2.80 5.47
N TYR A 305 12.96 -2.31 6.66
CA TYR A 305 11.97 -1.24 6.78
C TYR A 305 12.66 0.12 6.67
N TYR A 306 12.22 0.95 5.75
CA TYR A 306 12.76 2.28 5.49
C TYR A 306 11.67 3.33 5.73
N ALA A 307 11.96 4.40 6.45
CA ALA A 307 11.05 5.54 6.50
C ALA A 307 10.89 6.15 5.10
N ALA A 308 9.69 6.63 4.75
CA ALA A 308 9.39 7.11 3.40
C ALA A 308 10.35 8.23 2.93
N HIS A 309 10.68 9.19 3.82
CA HIS A 309 11.64 10.26 3.52
C HIS A 309 13.06 9.75 3.25
N ASP A 310 13.50 8.73 3.99
CA ASP A 310 14.81 8.11 3.84
C ASP A 310 14.88 7.29 2.54
N TYR A 311 13.86 6.48 2.25
CA TYR A 311 13.77 5.72 1.01
C TYR A 311 13.77 6.61 -0.24
N HIS A 312 12.95 7.67 -0.23
CA HIS A 312 12.87 8.62 -1.35
C HIS A 312 14.19 9.39 -1.58
N SER A 313 14.92 9.68 -0.49
CA SER A 313 16.18 10.40 -0.56
C SER A 313 17.37 9.54 -0.98
N HIS A 314 17.21 8.21 -0.99
CA HIS A 314 18.24 7.29 -1.45
C HIS A 314 18.37 7.34 -2.97
N ARG A 315 19.58 7.10 -3.44
CA ARG A 315 20.00 7.15 -4.84
C ARG A 315 19.05 6.39 -5.81
N PHE A 316 18.49 5.29 -5.36
CA PHE A 316 17.63 4.41 -6.16
C PHE A 316 16.17 4.36 -5.67
N GLY A 317 15.82 5.22 -4.71
CA GLY A 317 14.49 5.26 -4.13
C GLY A 317 13.60 6.27 -4.83
N TYR A 318 12.34 5.93 -4.91
CA TYR A 318 11.26 6.83 -5.27
C TYR A 318 10.00 6.40 -4.54
N ASP A 319 9.37 7.32 -3.84
CA ASP A 319 8.09 7.10 -3.19
C ASP A 319 7.08 8.13 -3.71
N PRO A 320 6.01 7.70 -4.43
CA PRO A 320 4.99 8.61 -4.95
C PRO A 320 4.31 9.43 -3.85
N ILE A 321 3.97 8.79 -2.72
CA ILE A 321 3.28 9.44 -1.60
C ILE A 321 4.15 10.55 -1.01
N PHE A 322 5.40 10.24 -0.72
CA PHE A 322 6.34 11.23 -0.20
C PHE A 322 6.63 12.33 -1.22
N SER A 323 6.75 11.98 -2.50
CA SER A 323 6.93 12.95 -3.59
C SER A 323 5.78 13.96 -3.66
N HIS A 324 4.52 13.48 -3.52
CA HIS A 324 3.35 14.34 -3.47
C HIS A 324 3.35 15.24 -2.23
N GLN A 325 3.60 14.69 -1.04
CA GLN A 325 3.69 15.46 0.20
C GLN A 325 4.77 16.56 0.11
N ARG A 326 5.94 16.23 -0.44
CA ARG A 326 7.01 17.19 -0.68
C ARG A 326 6.56 18.30 -1.63
N TRP A 327 5.79 17.97 -2.65
CA TRP A 327 5.20 18.96 -3.55
C TRP A 327 4.15 19.82 -2.83
N GLU A 328 3.28 19.26 -2.00
CA GLU A 328 2.33 20.03 -1.19
C GLU A 328 3.04 21.05 -0.29
N HIS A 329 4.15 20.65 0.29
CA HIS A 329 4.98 21.49 1.19
C HIS A 329 6.11 22.24 0.47
N ARG A 330 6.09 22.35 -0.87
CA ARG A 330 7.17 22.95 -1.69
C ARG A 330 7.53 24.38 -1.35
N ASN A 331 6.65 25.11 -0.70
CA ASN A 331 6.91 26.47 -0.22
C ASN A 331 7.50 26.51 1.20
N ASP A 332 7.54 25.41 1.90
CA ASP A 332 8.11 25.26 3.23
C ASP A 332 9.51 24.62 3.16
N ARG A 333 10.52 25.47 3.15
CA ARG A 333 11.94 25.05 3.01
C ARG A 333 12.43 24.15 4.15
N GLY A 334 11.74 24.13 5.28
CA GLY A 334 12.12 23.35 6.46
C GLY A 334 11.43 21.99 6.56
N TRP A 335 10.48 21.68 5.67
CA TRP A 335 9.63 20.50 5.79
C TRP A 335 10.42 19.20 5.77
N ASP A 336 11.29 18.97 4.77
CA ASP A 336 12.13 17.77 4.66
C ASP A 336 12.95 17.52 5.94
N LYS A 337 13.56 18.60 6.46
CA LYS A 337 14.37 18.52 7.70
C LYS A 337 13.50 18.17 8.91
N ARG A 338 12.29 18.73 9.01
CA ARG A 338 11.37 18.38 10.11
C ARG A 338 10.92 16.93 10.03
N MET A 339 10.66 16.38 8.84
CA MET A 339 10.33 14.96 8.69
C MET A 339 11.46 14.08 9.20
N ALA A 340 12.70 14.35 8.81
CA ALA A 340 13.87 13.62 9.32
C ALA A 340 14.04 13.76 10.83
N THR A 341 13.94 14.98 11.37
CA THR A 341 14.04 15.23 12.82
C THR A 341 12.94 14.54 13.62
N ASN A 342 11.70 14.55 13.12
CA ASN A 342 10.57 13.84 13.76
C ASN A 342 10.79 12.32 13.78
N PHE A 343 11.32 11.78 12.69
CA PHE A 343 11.68 10.37 12.62
C PHE A 343 12.77 10.02 13.66
N GLU A 344 13.86 10.78 13.70
CA GLU A 344 14.94 10.58 14.67
C GLU A 344 14.44 10.69 16.10
N TYR A 345 13.61 11.69 16.39
CA TYR A 345 13.02 11.87 17.72
C TYR A 345 12.20 10.63 18.14
N ARG A 346 11.34 10.09 17.25
CA ARG A 346 10.55 8.88 17.54
C ARG A 346 11.42 7.63 17.61
N ARG A 347 12.48 7.54 16.80
CA ARG A 347 13.46 6.45 16.90
C ARG A 347 14.10 6.39 18.29
N ASP A 348 14.50 7.54 18.81
CA ASP A 348 15.26 7.65 20.05
C ASP A 348 14.36 7.75 21.31
N ASN A 349 13.04 7.97 21.13
CA ASN A 349 12.06 8.15 22.21
C ASN A 349 10.84 7.25 21.98
N GLU A 350 10.79 6.10 22.63
CA GLU A 350 9.70 5.12 22.48
C GLU A 350 8.33 5.70 22.84
N ASN A 351 8.25 6.52 23.88
CA ASN A 351 7.01 7.18 24.31
C ASN A 351 6.44 8.18 23.27
N ALA A 352 7.22 8.54 22.25
CA ALA A 352 6.77 9.41 21.16
C ALA A 352 6.22 8.61 19.96
N ARG A 353 6.28 7.28 20.03
CA ARG A 353 5.78 6.40 18.98
C ARG A 353 4.29 6.13 19.13
N PRO A 354 3.56 5.88 18.03
CA PRO A 354 2.17 5.47 18.13
C PRO A 354 2.04 4.11 18.81
N PRO A 355 0.99 3.89 19.61
CA PRO A 355 0.66 2.57 20.14
C PRO A 355 0.50 1.55 19.01
N ARG A 356 0.82 0.29 19.28
CA ARG A 356 0.87 -0.79 18.31
C ARG A 356 -0.46 -1.53 18.13
N THR A 357 -1.40 -1.33 19.05
CA THR A 357 -2.73 -1.95 19.05
C THR A 357 -3.82 -0.92 19.29
N TRP A 358 -5.02 -1.19 18.79
CA TRP A 358 -6.19 -0.36 19.05
C TRP A 358 -6.50 -0.27 20.55
N ASP A 359 -6.36 -1.37 21.26
CA ASP A 359 -6.57 -1.42 22.71
C ASP A 359 -5.65 -0.47 23.50
N ALA A 360 -4.40 -0.36 23.08
CA ALA A 360 -3.47 0.60 23.68
C ALA A 360 -3.80 2.04 23.27
N LEU A 361 -4.15 2.26 21.98
CA LEU A 361 -4.46 3.57 21.43
C LEU A 361 -5.71 4.18 22.07
N ARG A 362 -6.80 3.41 22.24
CA ARG A 362 -8.07 3.90 22.82
C ARG A 362 -7.97 4.27 24.30
N LYS A 363 -6.95 3.76 25.02
CA LYS A 363 -6.67 4.09 26.42
C LYS A 363 -5.87 5.38 26.58
N MET A 364 -5.31 5.90 25.50
CA MET A 364 -4.57 7.18 25.53
C MET A 364 -5.54 8.36 25.62
N ASP A 365 -5.13 9.40 26.35
CA ASP A 365 -5.80 10.68 26.26
C ASP A 365 -5.44 11.39 24.95
N ALA A 366 -6.36 11.34 23.98
CA ALA A 366 -6.22 11.98 22.68
C ALA A 366 -6.04 13.52 22.77
N ASN A 367 -6.43 14.12 23.90
CA ASN A 367 -6.31 15.56 24.15
C ASN A 367 -5.01 15.96 24.81
N SER A 368 -4.22 15.00 25.30
CA SER A 368 -2.93 15.27 25.90
C SER A 368 -2.01 16.04 24.94
N ALA A 369 -1.15 16.88 25.50
CA ALA A 369 -0.19 17.65 24.70
C ALA A 369 0.77 16.72 23.93
N ASP A 370 1.16 15.60 24.54
CA ASP A 370 2.07 14.62 23.95
C ASP A 370 1.42 13.86 22.78
N ALA A 371 0.16 13.43 22.92
CA ALA A 371 -0.55 12.75 21.85
C ALA A 371 -0.71 13.65 20.60
N LYS A 372 -1.04 14.93 20.82
CA LYS A 372 -1.16 15.93 19.74
C LYS A 372 0.18 16.26 19.11
N LYS A 373 1.22 16.50 19.93
CA LYS A 373 2.58 16.82 19.46
C LYS A 373 3.15 15.67 18.63
N ASN A 374 3.00 14.44 19.09
CA ASN A 374 3.59 13.28 18.45
C ASN A 374 2.69 12.68 17.35
N LYS A 375 1.44 13.18 17.18
CA LYS A 375 0.49 12.76 16.14
C LYS A 375 0.24 11.25 16.15
N VAL A 376 0.08 10.68 17.33
CA VAL A 376 0.01 9.21 17.52
C VAL A 376 -1.38 8.60 17.36
N MET A 377 -2.42 9.41 17.23
CA MET A 377 -3.82 8.95 17.11
C MET A 377 -4.14 8.45 15.70
N LEU A 378 -3.49 7.37 15.27
CA LEU A 378 -3.52 6.86 13.90
C LEU A 378 -4.82 6.21 13.47
N ALA A 379 -5.72 5.89 14.41
CA ALA A 379 -6.95 5.16 14.10
C ALA A 379 -8.13 5.70 14.90
N THR A 380 -9.33 5.50 14.38
CA THR A 380 -10.59 5.87 15.03
C THR A 380 -11.71 4.91 14.61
N PRO A 381 -12.72 4.65 15.45
CA PRO A 381 -13.89 3.89 15.05
C PRO A 381 -14.65 4.57 13.91
N LEU A 382 -15.13 3.77 12.96
CA LEU A 382 -15.85 4.24 11.77
C LEU A 382 -17.08 5.08 12.15
N ASP A 383 -17.85 4.65 13.16
CA ASP A 383 -19.03 5.37 13.64
C ASP A 383 -18.69 6.77 14.18
N GLN A 384 -17.54 6.93 14.83
CA GLN A 384 -17.03 8.23 15.28
C GLN A 384 -16.58 9.09 14.10
N MET A 385 -15.94 8.49 13.08
CA MET A 385 -15.54 9.22 11.87
C MET A 385 -16.76 9.75 11.10
N ILE A 386 -17.82 8.95 10.97
CA ILE A 386 -19.07 9.34 10.31
C ILE A 386 -19.75 10.50 11.05
N LYS A 387 -19.72 10.51 12.38
CA LYS A 387 -20.33 11.56 13.22
C LYS A 387 -19.60 12.91 13.12
N ARG A 388 -18.37 12.96 12.61
CA ARG A 388 -17.62 14.21 12.43
C ARG A 388 -18.20 15.02 11.28
N LYS A 389 -18.98 16.06 11.60
CA LYS A 389 -19.63 16.93 10.60
C LYS A 389 -18.64 17.68 9.70
N ASP A 390 -17.47 18.02 10.25
CA ASP A 390 -16.42 18.82 9.59
C ASP A 390 -15.31 17.95 8.98
N GLY A 391 -15.51 16.61 8.92
CA GLY A 391 -14.56 15.70 8.32
C GLY A 391 -14.41 15.95 6.80
N PRO A 392 -13.19 15.76 6.25
CA PRO A 392 -12.93 15.94 4.82
C PRO A 392 -13.65 14.89 3.96
N VAL A 393 -14.00 13.75 4.54
CA VAL A 393 -14.71 12.66 3.87
C VAL A 393 -16.19 12.72 4.20
N LYS A 394 -17.04 12.74 3.17
CA LYS A 394 -18.48 12.56 3.31
C LYS A 394 -18.83 11.10 3.10
N PHE A 395 -19.78 10.60 3.87
CA PHE A 395 -20.19 9.20 3.85
C PHE A 395 -21.58 9.03 3.23
N GLN A 396 -21.84 7.83 2.76
CA GLN A 396 -23.15 7.36 2.34
C GLN A 396 -23.34 5.91 2.78
N ALA A 397 -24.57 5.58 3.15
CA ALA A 397 -24.95 4.22 3.50
C ALA A 397 -24.82 3.28 2.29
N VAL A 398 -24.50 2.03 2.57
CA VAL A 398 -24.51 0.92 1.61
C VAL A 398 -25.58 -0.04 2.10
N ASP A 399 -26.58 -0.30 1.28
CA ASP A 399 -27.65 -1.20 1.65
C ASP A 399 -27.15 -2.67 1.77
N LYS A 400 -27.99 -3.51 2.32
CA LYS A 400 -27.63 -4.90 2.62
C LYS A 400 -27.34 -5.70 1.36
N GLU A 401 -28.11 -5.46 0.32
CA GLU A 401 -28.03 -6.12 -0.98
C GLU A 401 -26.71 -5.74 -1.67
N ASP A 402 -26.36 -4.46 -1.69
CA ASP A 402 -25.09 -3.96 -2.23
C ASP A 402 -23.90 -4.51 -1.45
N ARG A 403 -23.97 -4.55 -0.11
CA ARG A 403 -22.90 -5.15 0.72
C ARG A 403 -22.68 -6.63 0.39
N GLN A 404 -23.77 -7.38 0.20
CA GLN A 404 -23.69 -8.80 -0.18
C GLN A 404 -23.12 -8.97 -1.59
N ALA A 405 -23.50 -8.11 -2.53
CA ALA A 405 -22.96 -8.12 -3.89
C ALA A 405 -21.44 -7.82 -3.89
N LEU A 406 -21.00 -6.85 -3.08
CA LEU A 406 -19.59 -6.52 -2.91
C LEU A 406 -18.81 -7.64 -2.22
N ALA A 407 -19.37 -8.29 -1.21
CA ALA A 407 -18.77 -9.47 -0.57
C ALA A 407 -18.63 -10.64 -1.56
N LYS A 408 -19.66 -10.86 -2.41
CA LYS A 408 -19.59 -11.86 -3.50
C LYS A 408 -18.49 -11.52 -4.50
N ARG A 409 -18.35 -10.25 -4.90
CA ARG A 409 -17.25 -9.80 -5.77
C ARG A 409 -15.87 -10.11 -5.16
N GLY A 410 -15.75 -10.13 -3.84
CA GLY A 410 -14.54 -10.59 -3.15
C GLY A 410 -14.17 -12.03 -3.51
N LYS A 411 -15.14 -12.91 -3.76
CA LYS A 411 -14.90 -14.28 -4.25
C LYS A 411 -14.38 -14.27 -5.69
N ASP A 412 -14.94 -13.41 -6.54
CA ASP A 412 -14.46 -13.27 -7.93
C ASP A 412 -13.00 -12.77 -7.97
N VAL A 413 -12.64 -11.82 -7.09
CA VAL A 413 -11.24 -11.36 -6.94
C VAL A 413 -10.32 -12.50 -6.52
N ARG A 414 -10.75 -13.33 -5.56
CA ARG A 414 -9.96 -14.50 -5.13
C ARG A 414 -9.83 -15.55 -6.25
N GLN A 415 -10.89 -15.81 -6.99
CA GLN A 415 -10.84 -16.70 -8.13
C GLN A 415 -9.85 -16.21 -9.19
N SER A 416 -9.94 -14.96 -9.62
CA SER A 416 -9.01 -14.35 -10.59
C SER A 416 -7.56 -14.39 -10.10
N ARG A 417 -7.35 -14.17 -8.80
CA ARG A 417 -6.05 -14.30 -8.14
C ARG A 417 -5.49 -15.72 -8.23
N ASP A 418 -6.32 -16.73 -7.96
CA ASP A 418 -5.89 -18.14 -7.97
C ASP A 418 -5.62 -18.62 -9.40
N GLU A 419 -6.39 -18.17 -10.38
CA GLU A 419 -6.13 -18.41 -11.81
C GLU A 419 -4.80 -17.74 -12.23
N ARG A 420 -4.56 -16.49 -11.82
CA ARG A 420 -3.27 -15.80 -12.01
C ARG A 420 -2.12 -16.62 -11.42
N ARG A 421 -2.26 -17.07 -10.17
CA ARG A 421 -1.27 -17.93 -9.50
C ARG A 421 -0.93 -19.17 -10.30
N MET A 422 -1.93 -19.88 -10.81
CA MET A 422 -1.71 -21.08 -11.62
C MET A 422 -1.01 -20.80 -12.95
N LEU A 423 -1.32 -19.67 -13.59
CA LEU A 423 -0.68 -19.24 -14.83
C LEU A 423 0.77 -18.81 -14.62
N GLU A 424 1.05 -18.10 -13.54
CA GLU A 424 2.40 -17.63 -13.20
C GLU A 424 3.30 -18.74 -12.64
N ALA A 425 2.72 -19.75 -11.97
CA ALA A 425 3.46 -20.94 -11.51
C ALA A 425 4.00 -21.82 -12.65
N LYS A 426 3.44 -21.73 -13.85
CA LYS A 426 3.92 -22.45 -15.05
C LYS A 426 5.23 -21.88 -15.61
N GLY A 427 6.07 -21.32 -14.80
CA GLY A 427 7.32 -20.62 -15.03
C GLY A 427 7.98 -20.77 -16.42
N VAL A 428 8.83 -19.81 -16.76
CA VAL A 428 9.75 -19.93 -17.90
C VAL A 428 10.64 -21.14 -17.65
N ASP A 429 10.83 -21.98 -18.67
CA ASP A 429 11.70 -23.14 -18.60
C ASP A 429 13.09 -22.72 -18.08
N THR A 430 13.41 -23.11 -16.84
CA THR A 430 14.67 -22.74 -16.19
C THR A 430 15.90 -23.33 -16.90
N ALA A 431 15.70 -24.23 -17.86
CA ALA A 431 16.75 -24.75 -18.73
C ALA A 431 17.28 -23.66 -19.69
N ALA A 432 16.42 -22.78 -20.21
CA ALA A 432 16.84 -21.68 -21.08
C ALA A 432 17.69 -20.62 -20.32
N LEU A 433 17.44 -20.41 -19.03
CA LEU A 433 18.23 -19.50 -18.19
C LEU A 433 19.67 -20.00 -17.92
N LYS A 434 19.91 -21.30 -18.05
CA LYS A 434 21.25 -21.90 -17.85
C LYS A 434 22.16 -21.77 -19.06
N THR A 435 21.60 -21.53 -20.24
CA THR A 435 22.38 -21.41 -21.51
C THR A 435 22.83 -19.98 -21.81
N GLY A 436 22.44 -18.98 -21.00
CA GLY A 436 22.76 -17.58 -21.25
C GLY A 436 21.97 -16.98 -22.42
N GLU A 437 21.00 -17.72 -22.96
CA GLU A 437 20.03 -17.22 -23.93
C GLU A 437 19.04 -16.31 -23.24
N VAL A 438 18.78 -15.13 -23.82
CA VAL A 438 17.76 -14.21 -23.34
C VAL A 438 16.41 -14.89 -23.55
N ALA A 439 15.73 -15.26 -22.46
CA ALA A 439 14.40 -15.84 -22.55
C ALA A 439 13.47 -14.91 -23.33
N GLU A 440 12.77 -15.46 -24.33
CA GLU A 440 11.80 -14.68 -25.09
C GLU A 440 10.64 -14.23 -24.18
N PRO A 441 10.13 -12.99 -24.38
CA PRO A 441 8.97 -12.51 -23.65
C PRO A 441 7.76 -13.42 -23.84
N ALA A 442 7.15 -13.87 -22.75
CA ALA A 442 5.97 -14.70 -22.81
C ALA A 442 4.71 -13.85 -22.65
N LYS A 443 3.80 -13.89 -23.63
CA LYS A 443 2.49 -13.25 -23.56
C LYS A 443 1.46 -14.23 -23.01
N VAL A 444 0.70 -13.80 -22.01
CA VAL A 444 -0.33 -14.61 -21.38
C VAL A 444 -1.59 -13.80 -21.18
N LYS A 445 -2.72 -14.36 -21.55
CA LYS A 445 -4.01 -13.78 -21.25
C LYS A 445 -4.36 -14.11 -19.79
N LEU A 446 -4.34 -13.08 -18.95
CA LEU A 446 -4.77 -13.19 -17.56
C LEU A 446 -6.30 -13.08 -17.45
N PRO A 447 -6.90 -13.64 -16.38
CA PRO A 447 -8.30 -13.43 -16.10
C PRO A 447 -8.57 -11.93 -15.89
N LYS A 448 -9.69 -11.45 -16.43
CA LYS A 448 -10.10 -10.05 -16.21
C LYS A 448 -10.46 -9.84 -14.74
N SER A 449 -9.97 -8.76 -14.18
CA SER A 449 -10.34 -8.35 -12.83
C SER A 449 -11.80 -7.91 -12.78
N SER A 450 -12.49 -8.21 -11.68
CA SER A 450 -13.80 -7.62 -11.39
C SER A 450 -13.70 -6.19 -10.82
N ILE A 451 -12.47 -5.72 -10.54
CA ILE A 451 -12.17 -4.38 -10.01
C ILE A 451 -11.51 -3.57 -11.13
N VAL A 452 -12.31 -2.76 -11.82
CA VAL A 452 -11.87 -1.97 -12.98
C VAL A 452 -12.27 -0.52 -12.78
N GLY A 453 -11.30 0.38 -12.89
CA GLY A 453 -11.51 1.84 -12.85
C GLY A 453 -12.09 2.36 -14.16
N LYS A 454 -12.84 3.44 -14.07
CA LYS A 454 -13.36 4.17 -15.24
C LYS A 454 -12.21 4.60 -16.14
N SER A 455 -12.39 4.52 -17.45
CA SER A 455 -11.42 5.09 -18.39
C SER A 455 -11.35 6.61 -18.27
N ALA A 456 -10.24 7.22 -18.66
CA ALA A 456 -10.07 8.68 -18.57
C ALA A 456 -11.16 9.44 -19.34
N SER A 457 -11.72 8.87 -20.42
CA SER A 457 -12.79 9.46 -21.22
C SER A 457 -14.16 9.48 -20.53
N GLU A 458 -14.37 8.67 -19.50
CA GLU A 458 -15.62 8.62 -18.74
C GLU A 458 -15.68 9.67 -17.62
N PHE A 459 -14.58 10.39 -17.37
CA PHE A 459 -14.55 11.48 -16.42
C PHE A 459 -15.05 12.78 -17.04
N LYS A 460 -15.68 13.61 -16.24
CA LYS A 460 -15.94 15.00 -16.62
C LYS A 460 -14.62 15.71 -16.85
N LYS A 461 -14.60 16.67 -17.78
CA LYS A 461 -13.37 17.36 -18.21
C LYS A 461 -12.58 17.99 -17.06
N ASP A 462 -13.25 18.50 -16.05
CA ASP A 462 -12.69 19.10 -14.83
C ASP A 462 -12.17 18.07 -13.82
N GLN A 463 -12.56 16.80 -13.95
CA GLN A 463 -12.21 15.68 -13.06
C GLN A 463 -11.34 14.63 -13.75
N ALA A 464 -11.07 14.80 -15.03
CA ALA A 464 -10.27 13.86 -15.79
C ALA A 464 -8.79 13.89 -15.35
N PRO A 465 -8.11 12.73 -15.35
CA PRO A 465 -6.70 12.68 -15.07
C PRO A 465 -5.91 13.51 -16.11
N PRO A 466 -4.78 14.09 -15.71
CA PRO A 466 -3.89 14.76 -16.64
C PRO A 466 -3.41 13.79 -17.74
N THR A 467 -3.03 14.32 -18.88
CA THR A 467 -2.39 13.49 -19.92
C THR A 467 -1.10 12.89 -19.37
N ILE A 468 -0.82 11.64 -19.75
CA ILE A 468 0.45 10.98 -19.43
C ILE A 468 1.59 11.83 -19.98
N PRO A 469 2.64 12.13 -19.19
CA PRO A 469 3.78 12.91 -19.65
C PRO A 469 4.42 12.32 -20.91
N LYS A 470 4.78 13.17 -21.88
CA LYS A 470 5.42 12.70 -23.11
C LYS A 470 6.72 11.94 -22.83
N SER A 471 7.49 12.39 -21.82
CA SER A 471 8.70 11.73 -21.32
C SER A 471 8.46 10.37 -20.68
N ALA A 472 7.24 10.10 -20.23
CA ALA A 472 6.83 8.80 -19.69
C ALA A 472 6.21 7.88 -20.77
N LYS A 473 5.91 8.41 -21.97
CA LYS A 473 5.46 7.58 -23.08
C LYS A 473 6.67 6.88 -23.67
N ILE A 474 6.79 5.62 -23.34
CA ILE A 474 7.70 4.73 -24.02
C ILE A 474 7.17 4.59 -25.45
N LEU A 475 7.96 5.02 -26.42
CA LEU A 475 7.69 4.76 -27.83
C LEU A 475 7.87 3.25 -28.06
N VAL A 476 6.88 2.48 -27.68
CA VAL A 476 6.71 1.15 -28.26
C VAL A 476 6.19 1.42 -29.67
N ASP A 477 7.10 1.61 -30.63
CA ASP A 477 6.74 1.46 -32.02
C ASP A 477 6.34 -0.01 -32.20
N GLU A 478 5.05 -0.27 -32.06
CA GLU A 478 4.49 -1.44 -32.72
C GLU A 478 4.85 -1.27 -34.20
N PRO A 479 5.43 -2.28 -34.85
CA PRO A 479 5.59 -2.22 -36.30
C PRO A 479 4.18 -2.11 -36.87
N LYS A 480 3.78 -0.89 -37.26
CA LYS A 480 2.60 -0.67 -38.09
C LYS A 480 2.74 -1.60 -39.26
N GLY A 481 1.77 -2.53 -39.36
CA GLY A 481 1.78 -3.61 -40.31
C GLY A 481 2.19 -3.14 -41.72
N LYS A 482 2.98 -3.97 -42.35
CA LYS A 482 3.15 -4.14 -43.78
C LYS A 482 2.71 -2.94 -44.64
N ASP A 483 3.46 -1.88 -44.67
CA ASP A 483 3.58 -1.09 -45.86
C ASP A 483 4.52 -1.87 -46.80
N THR A 484 3.93 -2.68 -47.62
CA THR A 484 4.54 -3.18 -48.86
C THR A 484 4.86 -1.94 -49.68
N LEU A 485 6.06 -1.39 -49.51
CA LEU A 485 6.64 -0.47 -50.45
C LEU A 485 6.95 -1.27 -51.73
N GLU A 486 5.95 -1.38 -52.58
CA GLU A 486 6.25 -1.68 -53.99
C GLU A 486 7.15 -0.58 -54.51
N PRO A 487 8.30 -0.90 -55.14
CA PRO A 487 9.15 0.10 -55.76
C PRO A 487 8.49 0.56 -57.08
N LYS A 488 7.67 1.60 -57.01
CA LYS A 488 7.26 2.37 -58.21
C LYS A 488 8.31 3.43 -58.48
N GLY A 489 9.20 3.14 -59.43
CA GLY A 489 10.14 4.11 -59.93
C GLY A 489 11.20 3.44 -60.80
N LYS A 490 10.95 3.32 -62.11
CA LYS A 490 12.00 3.03 -63.09
C LYS A 490 13.11 4.05 -62.93
N ILE A 491 14.28 3.61 -62.48
CA ILE A 491 15.51 4.42 -62.54
C ILE A 491 15.99 4.40 -63.97
N ASP A 492 15.90 5.54 -64.60
CA ASP A 492 16.48 5.78 -65.93
C ASP A 492 18.02 5.78 -65.86
N LYS A 493 18.66 4.85 -66.57
CA LYS A 493 20.11 4.65 -66.56
C LYS A 493 20.80 5.60 -67.52
N THR A 494 20.68 6.90 -67.41
CA THR A 494 21.48 7.85 -68.14
C THR A 494 21.68 9.10 -67.31
N ASP A 495 22.69 9.10 -66.52
CA ASP A 495 23.59 10.23 -66.21
C ASP A 495 24.50 9.86 -64.99
N LEU A 496 25.57 9.15 -65.30
CA LEU A 496 26.69 8.99 -64.38
C LEU A 496 27.90 9.67 -64.96
N THR A 497 27.98 11.00 -64.91
CA THR A 497 29.24 11.71 -65.02
C THR A 497 29.67 12.23 -63.65
N PRO A 498 30.91 11.93 -63.25
CA PRO A 498 31.41 12.45 -61.99
C PRO A 498 31.73 13.95 -62.13
N ARG A 499 31.11 14.78 -61.30
CA ARG A 499 31.52 16.19 -61.11
C ARG A 499 32.69 16.25 -60.13
N GLU A 500 33.83 16.77 -60.63
CA GLU A 500 34.99 17.14 -59.79
C GLU A 500 34.63 18.24 -58.78
N PRO A 501 35.15 18.18 -57.57
CA PRO A 501 35.02 19.28 -56.59
C PRO A 501 36.09 20.34 -56.85
N LYS A 502 35.68 21.54 -57.27
CA LYS A 502 36.50 22.74 -57.17
C LYS A 502 36.40 23.36 -55.76
N GLY A 503 37.55 23.49 -55.10
CA GLY A 503 37.67 24.25 -53.87
C GLY A 503 38.91 23.81 -53.07
N LYS A 504 40.05 24.43 -53.39
CA LYS A 504 41.28 24.32 -52.59
C LYS A 504 41.14 25.19 -51.37
N ASP A 505 41.20 24.60 -50.17
CA ASP A 505 41.76 25.25 -49.00
C ASP A 505 42.74 24.28 -48.34
N THR A 506 44.01 24.66 -48.51
CA THR A 506 45.19 23.96 -48.01
C THR A 506 45.34 24.26 -46.55
N ILE A 507 45.08 23.28 -45.70
CA ILE A 507 45.53 23.33 -44.29
C ILE A 507 46.75 22.44 -44.19
N GLU A 508 47.93 23.04 -44.00
CA GLU A 508 49.17 22.32 -43.73
C GLU A 508 49.11 21.53 -42.40
N PRO A 509 49.58 20.29 -42.36
CA PRO A 509 49.68 19.53 -41.13
C PRO A 509 50.90 20.04 -40.31
N ARG A 510 50.64 20.49 -39.07
CA ARG A 510 51.69 20.72 -38.07
C ARG A 510 52.39 19.40 -37.74
N LYS A 511 53.71 19.42 -37.91
CA LYS A 511 54.61 18.36 -37.49
C LYS A 511 54.54 18.21 -35.97
N ILE A 512 54.16 17.03 -35.48
CA ILE A 512 54.32 16.63 -34.09
C ILE A 512 55.73 16.03 -33.96
N ASP A 513 56.52 16.61 -33.10
CA ASP A 513 57.88 16.19 -32.77
C ASP A 513 57.83 14.85 -32.02
N LYS A 514 58.54 13.86 -32.54
CA LYS A 514 58.70 12.55 -31.96
C LYS A 514 59.91 12.55 -31.02
N THR A 515 59.78 13.08 -29.86
CA THR A 515 60.75 12.84 -28.75
C THR A 515 60.01 12.90 -27.44
N ASP A 516 60.01 11.76 -26.79
CA ASP A 516 59.70 11.40 -25.39
C ASP A 516 58.46 10.53 -25.19
N LEU A 517 58.60 9.26 -25.56
CA LEU A 517 57.85 8.18 -24.97
C LEU A 517 58.79 7.02 -24.68
N THR A 518 59.58 7.10 -23.62
CA THR A 518 60.19 5.95 -22.98
C THR A 518 59.22 5.43 -21.89
N PRO A 519 58.90 4.14 -21.87
CA PRO A 519 58.11 3.57 -20.81
C PRO A 519 58.96 3.44 -19.54
N ARG A 520 58.47 4.00 -18.42
CA ARG A 520 59.06 3.69 -17.09
C ARG A 520 58.59 2.31 -16.66
N GLU A 521 59.57 1.40 -16.46
CA GLU A 521 59.39 0.12 -15.79
C GLU A 521 58.97 0.32 -14.33
N PRO A 522 58.04 -0.50 -13.80
CA PRO A 522 57.80 -0.56 -12.36
C PRO A 522 58.81 -1.46 -11.68
N LYS A 523 59.64 -0.90 -10.80
CA LYS A 523 60.44 -1.65 -9.84
C LYS A 523 59.57 -2.11 -8.68
N GLY A 524 59.54 -3.42 -8.43
CA GLY A 524 58.93 -4.00 -7.24
C GLY A 524 58.59 -5.46 -7.47
N LYS A 525 59.58 -6.32 -7.35
CA LYS A 525 59.39 -7.77 -7.27
C LYS A 525 59.08 -8.12 -5.81
N ASP A 526 57.90 -8.62 -5.54
CA ASP A 526 57.67 -9.54 -4.44
C ASP A 526 57.05 -10.81 -5.02
N THR A 527 57.90 -11.80 -5.17
CA THR A 527 57.59 -13.15 -5.64
C THR A 527 57.03 -13.92 -4.45
N ILE A 528 55.72 -14.19 -4.47
CA ILE A 528 55.08 -15.16 -3.57
C ILE A 528 55.04 -16.48 -4.32
N GLU A 529 55.89 -17.45 -3.94
CA GLU A 529 55.83 -18.83 -4.42
C GLU A 529 54.57 -19.55 -3.94
N PRO A 530 53.92 -20.35 -4.78
CA PRO A 530 52.78 -21.16 -4.36
C PRO A 530 53.28 -22.39 -3.59
N ARG A 531 52.86 -22.49 -2.32
CA ARG A 531 53.06 -23.73 -1.52
C ARG A 531 52.21 -24.85 -2.12
N LYS A 532 52.92 -25.98 -2.42
CA LYS A 532 52.32 -27.26 -2.78
C LYS A 532 51.45 -27.77 -1.62
N ILE A 533 50.19 -28.05 -1.87
CA ILE A 533 49.28 -28.75 -0.96
C ILE A 533 49.45 -30.24 -1.21
N ASP A 534 49.93 -30.94 -0.19
CA ASP A 534 50.07 -32.39 -0.16
C ASP A 534 48.70 -33.07 0.00
N LYS A 535 48.37 -33.97 -0.90
CA LYS A 535 47.10 -34.72 -0.93
C LYS A 535 47.22 -36.00 -0.11
N THR A 536 47.18 -35.90 1.21
CA THR A 536 46.93 -37.08 2.07
C THR A 536 46.51 -36.59 3.45
N ASP A 537 45.20 -36.46 3.69
CA ASP A 537 44.48 -36.83 4.90
C ASP A 537 43.03 -36.33 4.82
N LEU A 538 42.17 -37.16 4.25
CA LEU A 538 40.73 -36.99 4.33
C LEU A 538 40.16 -38.03 5.29
N THR A 539 40.20 -37.77 6.58
CA THR A 539 39.35 -38.46 7.55
C THR A 539 38.42 -37.45 8.21
N PRO A 540 37.10 -37.71 8.26
CA PRO A 540 36.14 -36.79 8.89
C PRO A 540 36.33 -36.82 10.41
N ARG A 541 36.63 -35.68 11.02
CA ARG A 541 36.57 -35.49 12.48
C ARG A 541 35.19 -34.97 12.85
N GLU A 542 34.52 -35.66 13.77
CA GLU A 542 33.29 -35.24 14.45
C GLU A 542 33.45 -33.87 15.12
N PRO A 543 32.38 -33.06 15.17
CA PRO A 543 32.43 -31.74 15.82
C PRO A 543 32.43 -31.90 17.35
N LYS A 544 33.54 -31.55 17.98
CA LYS A 544 33.60 -31.37 19.44
C LYS A 544 32.78 -30.11 19.83
N HIS A 545 31.77 -30.33 20.67
CA HIS A 545 31.04 -29.30 21.39
C HIS A 545 32.02 -28.32 22.07
N ARG A 546 32.01 -27.06 21.63
CA ARG A 546 32.53 -25.95 22.42
C ARG A 546 31.35 -25.34 23.16
N SER A 547 31.31 -25.56 24.47
CA SER A 547 30.48 -24.84 25.42
C SER A 547 30.89 -23.37 25.42
N ASN A 548 29.95 -22.51 25.05
CA ASN A 548 30.04 -21.07 25.29
C ASN A 548 29.91 -20.80 26.80
N PRO A 549 30.72 -19.93 27.38
CA PRO A 549 30.52 -19.52 28.76
C PRO A 549 29.32 -18.54 28.83
N GLU A 550 28.37 -18.87 29.70
CA GLU A 550 27.27 -17.98 30.09
C GLU A 550 27.79 -16.65 30.66
N PRO A 551 27.15 -15.53 30.38
CA PRO A 551 27.47 -14.27 31.06
C PRO A 551 26.95 -14.32 32.50
N ARG A 552 27.89 -14.35 33.46
CA ARG A 552 27.61 -14.16 34.89
C ARG A 552 26.99 -12.78 35.13
N PHE A 553 25.70 -12.75 35.47
CA PHE A 553 25.09 -11.63 36.13
C PHE A 553 25.65 -11.51 37.54
N LYS A 554 26.34 -10.39 37.83
CA LYS A 554 26.65 -10.01 39.21
C LYS A 554 25.38 -9.46 39.85
N ALA A 555 24.90 -10.12 40.90
CA ALA A 555 23.90 -9.58 41.81
C ALA A 555 24.49 -8.38 42.59
N PRO A 556 23.70 -7.35 42.93
CA PRO A 556 24.16 -6.28 43.77
C PRO A 556 24.17 -6.74 45.24
N ASP A 557 25.26 -6.44 45.93
CA ASP A 557 25.47 -6.69 47.36
C ASP A 557 24.43 -5.99 48.23
N ASN A 558 23.78 -6.80 49.03
CA ASN A 558 22.83 -6.41 50.05
C ASN A 558 23.65 -6.04 51.31
N ASN A 559 23.94 -4.75 51.52
CA ASN A 559 24.47 -4.29 52.81
C ASN A 559 23.36 -3.60 53.62
N ASN A 560 22.81 -4.43 54.51
CA ASN A 560 21.92 -4.05 55.57
C ASN A 560 22.60 -3.07 56.55
N LYS A 561 22.10 -1.83 56.66
CA LYS A 561 22.22 -1.03 57.86
C LYS A 561 20.84 -0.63 58.34
N ARG A 562 20.44 -1.24 59.43
CA ARG A 562 19.35 -0.81 60.33
C ARG A 562 19.56 0.64 60.75
N MET A 563 18.50 1.43 60.69
CA MET A 563 18.15 2.40 61.73
C MET A 563 16.71 2.86 61.52
N SER A 564 15.85 2.40 62.38
CA SER A 564 15.01 3.08 63.39
C SER A 564 13.86 3.95 62.83
N GLU A 565 12.67 3.50 63.27
CA GLU A 565 11.35 4.12 63.11
C GLU A 565 11.25 5.52 63.71
N PRO A 566 10.25 6.32 63.28
CA PRO A 566 9.94 7.65 63.81
C PRO A 566 8.91 7.59 64.92
N PRO A 567 8.88 8.56 65.83
CA PRO A 567 7.75 8.72 66.76
C PRO A 567 6.68 9.65 66.21
N ALA A 568 5.46 9.33 66.60
CA ALA A 568 4.23 10.02 66.28
C ALA A 568 3.95 11.23 67.20
N LYS A 569 3.09 12.13 66.65
CA LYS A 569 2.13 13.05 67.33
C LYS A 569 2.65 14.32 67.97
N SER A 570 2.07 15.47 67.53
CA SER A 570 1.09 16.20 68.35
C SER A 570 0.44 17.35 67.58
N LYS A 571 -0.85 17.52 67.86
CA LYS A 571 -1.72 18.65 67.48
C LYS A 571 -1.30 19.91 68.26
N SER A 572 -1.51 21.09 67.68
CA SER A 572 -2.12 22.23 68.38
C SER A 572 -2.48 23.35 67.40
N ASP A 573 -3.71 23.72 67.51
CA ASP A 573 -4.43 24.95 67.21
C ASP A 573 -3.63 26.26 67.37
N SER A 574 -3.93 27.24 66.56
CA SER A 574 -4.56 28.52 66.92
C SER A 574 -4.45 29.56 65.83
N ASN A 575 -5.60 30.06 65.42
CA ASN A 575 -6.02 31.44 65.21
C ASN A 575 -4.90 32.52 65.05
N ASP A 576 -5.00 33.34 63.99
CA ASP A 576 -5.52 34.71 64.21
C ASP A 576 -5.77 35.47 62.90
N LYS A 577 -6.72 36.36 62.99
CA LYS A 577 -7.34 37.32 62.11
C LYS A 577 -6.36 38.32 61.48
N GLY A 578 -6.79 38.88 60.37
CA GLY A 578 -6.23 40.13 59.87
C GLY A 578 -6.91 40.62 58.59
N GLU A 579 -7.91 41.46 58.74
CA GLU A 579 -8.60 42.28 57.79
C GLU A 579 -7.72 43.22 56.97
N GLY A 580 -8.20 43.62 55.77
CA GLY A 580 -7.76 44.86 55.19
C GLY A 580 -8.04 45.03 53.69
N LYS A 581 -9.24 45.43 53.32
CA LYS A 581 -9.75 46.53 52.47
C LYS A 581 -9.00 46.85 51.16
N SER A 582 -9.71 46.71 50.06
CA SER A 582 -10.35 47.77 49.21
C SER A 582 -9.46 48.49 48.17
N GLY A 583 -9.96 48.52 46.96
CA GLY A 583 -9.50 49.42 45.92
C GLY A 583 -10.15 49.14 44.55
N LYS A 584 -11.42 49.51 44.39
CA LYS A 584 -12.06 49.75 43.09
C LYS A 584 -11.32 50.80 42.29
N LYS A 585 -11.25 50.63 40.98
CA LYS A 585 -11.58 51.72 40.02
C LYS A 585 -11.80 51.17 38.61
N ASP A 586 -12.99 51.43 38.17
CA ASP A 586 -13.49 51.43 36.79
C ASP A 586 -12.80 52.43 35.89
N ARG A 587 -12.76 52.15 34.57
CA ARG A 587 -13.06 53.01 33.40
C ARG A 587 -12.73 52.22 32.15
N LYS A 588 -13.73 51.80 31.40
CA LYS A 588 -14.64 52.41 30.42
C LYS A 588 -13.94 53.12 29.25
N LYS A 589 -14.28 52.59 28.07
CA LYS A 589 -14.48 53.21 26.76
C LYS A 589 -13.22 53.64 25.97
N ASP A 590 -13.12 53.58 24.68
CA ASP A 590 -14.05 53.53 23.50
C ASP A 590 -13.23 53.09 22.27
N SER A 591 -13.86 52.33 21.42
CA SER A 591 -14.25 52.46 20.02
C SER A 591 -13.24 53.01 18.98
N SER A 592 -13.18 52.28 17.94
CA SER A 592 -13.43 52.55 16.52
C SER A 592 -12.23 52.63 15.56
N ASN A 593 -12.43 51.80 14.52
CA ASN A 593 -12.14 52.03 13.09
C ASN A 593 -10.70 52.37 12.60
N ASN A 594 -10.15 51.43 11.87
CA ASN A 594 -10.10 51.46 10.40
C ASN A 594 -9.71 50.05 9.86
#